data_07b1366e990d428dd17c4c020ea718fb
#
_entry.id   07b1366e990d428dd17c4c020ea718fb
#
_cell.length_a   1.000
_cell.length_b   1.000
_cell.length_c   1.000
_cell.angle_alpha   90.00
_cell.angle_beta   90.00
_cell.angle_gamma   90.00
#
_symmetry.space_group_name_H-M   'P 1'
#
loop_
_entity.id
_entity.type
_entity.pdbx_description
1 polymer ?
#
loop_
_entity_poly.entity_id
_entity_poly.type
_entity_poly.pdbx_seq_one_letter_code
_entity_poly.pdbx_strand_id
1 'polypeptide(L)'
;MIAEYGSITKAAERLYVTQPSLSIALSKLEEEVGRPLFIRDGRSLRITEDGKYLLRYANSVVDLIERAEVYFRAQKHSHYIRLYRIGGVSLPRLTEGIYSLREYRLDCTLVRNHEIPSIISSGISDITICDDRYINCSTLKDIEKVELFHQYLLLSIEKTDPLAHLNEIPIAMLNNQAIAGRSNPYGFNDWLEEIKVENQCTFPDEIRLDNVTYFNEWNQIIWPYFLSSFGLGIPRDYGCFQKRKFIRVTGKYCDRTISLYYNKRNKQRLGPVISKIEENAKRIGDIDREIYKEYQIL
;
A
#
# COMPACT_ATOMS: atom_id res chain seq x y z
N MET A 1 -6.32 -12.90 -16.94
CA MET A 1 -7.12 -14.03 -17.49
C MET A 1 -6.24 -15.20 -17.96
N ILE A 2 -5.53 -15.17 -19.15
CA ILE A 2 -4.73 -16.33 -19.60
C ILE A 2 -3.67 -16.72 -18.57
N ALA A 3 -2.95 -15.75 -18.00
CA ALA A 3 -1.94 -15.97 -16.95
C ALA A 3 -2.53 -16.55 -15.65
N GLU A 4 -3.76 -16.21 -15.33
CA GLU A 4 -4.47 -16.65 -14.14
C GLU A 4 -4.98 -18.10 -14.26
N TYR A 5 -5.58 -18.42 -15.42
CA TYR A 5 -6.18 -19.74 -15.65
C TYR A 5 -5.22 -20.77 -16.27
N GLY A 6 -4.08 -20.34 -16.78
CA GLY A 6 -3.13 -21.21 -17.48
C GLY A 6 -3.75 -21.91 -18.71
N SER A 7 -4.84 -21.38 -19.27
CA SER A 7 -5.62 -22.00 -20.33
C SER A 7 -6.34 -20.94 -21.16
N ILE A 8 -6.11 -20.95 -22.49
CA ILE A 8 -6.81 -20.07 -23.42
C ILE A 8 -8.32 -20.35 -23.42
N THR A 9 -8.71 -21.62 -23.38
CA THR A 9 -10.13 -22.01 -23.39
C THR A 9 -10.87 -21.45 -22.18
N LYS A 10 -10.34 -21.68 -20.97
CA LYS A 10 -10.96 -21.15 -19.72
C LYS A 10 -10.97 -19.63 -19.70
N ALA A 11 -9.91 -18.99 -20.19
CA ALA A 11 -9.85 -17.53 -20.27
C ALA A 11 -10.89 -16.99 -21.27
N ALA A 12 -11.05 -17.64 -22.42
CA ALA A 12 -12.04 -17.28 -23.46
C ALA A 12 -13.47 -17.38 -22.94
N GLU A 13 -13.79 -18.47 -22.23
CA GLU A 13 -15.10 -18.65 -21.57
C GLU A 13 -15.40 -17.51 -20.60
N ARG A 14 -14.41 -17.13 -19.79
CA ARG A 14 -14.55 -16.04 -18.81
C ARG A 14 -14.69 -14.65 -19.45
N LEU A 15 -14.07 -14.46 -20.60
CA LEU A 15 -14.13 -13.22 -21.37
C LEU A 15 -15.33 -13.16 -22.32
N TYR A 16 -16.14 -14.22 -22.37
CA TYR A 16 -17.29 -14.35 -23.30
C TYR A 16 -16.88 -14.18 -24.76
N VAL A 17 -15.70 -14.69 -25.12
CA VAL A 17 -15.18 -14.70 -26.49
C VAL A 17 -14.89 -16.13 -26.95
N THR A 18 -14.68 -16.33 -28.23
CA THR A 18 -14.28 -17.65 -28.73
C THR A 18 -12.81 -17.92 -28.49
N GLN A 19 -12.45 -19.18 -28.24
CA GLN A 19 -11.06 -19.58 -28.04
C GLN A 19 -10.15 -19.22 -29.24
N PRO A 20 -10.58 -19.40 -30.51
CA PRO A 20 -9.78 -18.97 -31.64
C PRO A 20 -9.52 -17.46 -31.67
N SER A 21 -10.51 -16.64 -31.33
CA SER A 21 -10.33 -15.19 -31.29
C SER A 21 -9.30 -14.78 -30.24
N LEU A 22 -9.35 -15.38 -29.05
CA LEU A 22 -8.39 -15.09 -27.98
C LEU A 22 -6.98 -15.59 -28.31
N SER A 23 -6.89 -16.76 -29.01
CA SER A 23 -5.59 -17.28 -29.47
C SER A 23 -4.95 -16.38 -30.53
N ILE A 24 -5.75 -15.88 -31.48
CA ILE A 24 -5.27 -14.94 -32.52
C ILE A 24 -4.82 -13.62 -31.84
N ALA A 25 -5.58 -13.10 -30.91
CA ALA A 25 -5.22 -11.88 -30.17
C ALA A 25 -3.90 -12.04 -29.42
N LEU A 26 -3.69 -13.18 -28.74
CA LEU A 26 -2.43 -13.48 -28.08
C LEU A 26 -1.27 -13.55 -29.07
N SER A 27 -1.44 -14.28 -30.18
CA SER A 27 -0.37 -14.42 -31.18
C SER A 27 0.02 -13.08 -31.81
N LYS A 28 -0.96 -12.19 -32.07
CA LYS A 28 -0.69 -10.83 -32.54
C LYS A 28 0.09 -10.02 -31.53
N LEU A 29 -0.28 -10.10 -30.27
CA LEU A 29 0.44 -9.40 -29.20
C LEU A 29 1.89 -9.89 -29.07
N GLU A 30 2.11 -11.20 -29.15
CA GLU A 30 3.46 -11.79 -29.14
C GLU A 30 4.29 -11.37 -30.36
N GLU A 31 3.65 -11.27 -31.52
CA GLU A 31 4.27 -10.76 -32.74
C GLU A 31 4.66 -9.30 -32.65
N GLU A 32 3.77 -8.44 -32.13
CA GLU A 32 4.03 -7.01 -31.90
C GLU A 32 5.15 -6.78 -30.87
N VAL A 33 5.19 -7.58 -29.79
CA VAL A 33 6.25 -7.53 -28.76
C VAL A 33 7.55 -8.15 -29.26
N GLY A 34 7.48 -9.03 -30.26
CA GLY A 34 8.61 -9.77 -30.80
C GLY A 34 9.14 -10.86 -29.87
N ARG A 35 8.38 -11.26 -28.86
CA ARG A 35 8.75 -12.26 -27.87
C ARG A 35 7.56 -13.11 -27.42
N PRO A 36 7.77 -14.41 -27.12
CA PRO A 36 6.72 -15.24 -26.54
C PRO A 36 6.40 -14.81 -25.12
N LEU A 37 5.14 -14.53 -24.87
CA LEU A 37 4.64 -14.15 -23.53
C LEU A 37 4.17 -15.37 -22.75
N PHE A 38 3.84 -16.46 -23.44
CA PHE A 38 3.46 -17.74 -22.86
C PHE A 38 4.21 -18.89 -23.53
N ILE A 39 4.48 -19.94 -22.76
CA ILE A 39 5.02 -21.21 -23.24
C ILE A 39 4.09 -22.36 -22.84
N ARG A 40 4.07 -23.40 -23.67
CA ARG A 40 3.34 -24.63 -23.36
C ARG A 40 4.11 -25.45 -22.33
N ASP A 41 3.43 -25.81 -21.25
CA ASP A 41 3.93 -26.70 -20.21
C ASP A 41 2.93 -27.87 -20.09
N GLY A 42 3.18 -28.91 -20.86
CA GLY A 42 2.25 -30.01 -21.03
C GLY A 42 0.89 -29.58 -21.59
N ARG A 43 -0.17 -29.71 -20.79
CA ARG A 43 -1.54 -29.32 -21.16
C ARG A 43 -1.90 -27.88 -20.74
N SER A 44 -1.00 -27.18 -20.07
CA SER A 44 -1.21 -25.80 -19.57
C SER A 44 -0.34 -24.79 -20.32
N LEU A 45 -0.72 -23.53 -20.22
CA LEU A 45 0.09 -22.39 -20.63
C LEU A 45 0.71 -21.74 -19.40
N ARG A 46 2.01 -21.53 -19.45
CA ARG A 46 2.75 -20.83 -18.40
C ARG A 46 3.27 -19.51 -18.94
N ILE A 47 3.12 -18.46 -18.14
CA ILE A 47 3.62 -17.12 -18.47
C ILE A 47 5.16 -17.10 -18.42
N THR A 48 5.80 -16.46 -19.41
CA THR A 48 7.24 -16.25 -19.46
C THR A 48 7.66 -15.08 -18.56
N GLU A 49 8.96 -14.85 -18.34
CA GLU A 49 9.44 -13.66 -17.65
C GLU A 49 9.10 -12.37 -18.41
N ASP A 50 9.22 -12.38 -19.75
CA ASP A 50 8.78 -11.27 -20.61
C ASP A 50 7.26 -11.04 -20.47
N GLY A 51 6.49 -12.13 -20.41
CA GLY A 51 5.04 -12.07 -20.15
C GLY A 51 4.70 -11.47 -18.78
N LYS A 52 5.40 -11.86 -17.73
CA LYS A 52 5.22 -11.26 -16.40
C LYS A 52 5.58 -9.76 -16.39
N TYR A 53 6.66 -9.41 -17.10
CA TYR A 53 7.06 -8.02 -17.25
C TYR A 53 5.96 -7.20 -17.91
N LEU A 54 5.47 -7.63 -19.08
CA LEU A 54 4.39 -6.95 -19.79
C LEU A 54 3.09 -6.90 -18.96
N LEU A 55 2.73 -7.99 -18.26
CA LEU A 55 1.52 -8.07 -17.45
C LEU A 55 1.46 -7.00 -16.36
N ARG A 56 2.59 -6.66 -15.75
CA ARG A 56 2.66 -5.58 -14.76
C ARG A 56 2.22 -4.25 -15.35
N TYR A 57 2.71 -3.91 -16.54
CA TYR A 57 2.33 -2.66 -17.21
C TYR A 57 0.91 -2.70 -17.76
N ALA A 58 0.50 -3.85 -18.33
CA ALA A 58 -0.86 -4.03 -18.82
C ALA A 58 -1.90 -3.85 -17.70
N ASN A 59 -1.65 -4.40 -16.51
CA ASN A 59 -2.51 -4.20 -15.35
C ASN A 59 -2.57 -2.72 -14.95
N SER A 60 -1.45 -2.00 -15.00
CA SER A 60 -1.43 -0.56 -14.71
C SER A 60 -2.27 0.25 -15.72
N VAL A 61 -2.23 -0.11 -17.00
CA VAL A 61 -3.04 0.53 -18.05
C VAL A 61 -4.53 0.27 -17.83
N VAL A 62 -4.90 -0.99 -17.56
CA VAL A 62 -6.29 -1.37 -17.25
C VAL A 62 -6.80 -0.58 -16.04
N ASP A 63 -6.02 -0.52 -14.97
CA ASP A 63 -6.35 0.24 -13.76
C ASP A 63 -6.55 1.74 -14.06
N LEU A 64 -5.73 2.33 -14.94
CA LEU A 64 -5.90 3.72 -15.38
C LEU A 64 -7.19 3.94 -16.17
N ILE A 65 -7.56 3.00 -17.04
CA ILE A 65 -8.81 3.05 -17.80
C ILE A 65 -10.01 2.93 -16.85
N GLU A 66 -9.99 1.97 -15.93
CA GLU A 66 -11.04 1.79 -14.94
C GLU A 66 -11.22 3.05 -14.07
N ARG A 67 -10.12 3.70 -13.67
CA ARG A 67 -10.16 4.99 -12.97
C ARG A 67 -10.82 6.10 -13.81
N ALA A 68 -10.53 6.17 -15.09
CA ALA A 68 -11.17 7.12 -15.99
C ALA A 68 -12.68 6.87 -16.12
N GLU A 69 -13.09 5.61 -16.25
CA GLU A 69 -14.51 5.23 -16.29
C GLU A 69 -15.23 5.59 -14.99
N VAL A 70 -14.59 5.31 -13.85
CA VAL A 70 -15.11 5.67 -12.53
C VAL A 70 -15.30 7.19 -12.43
N TYR A 71 -14.34 7.98 -12.92
CA TYR A 71 -14.47 9.44 -12.98
C TYR A 71 -15.73 9.89 -13.71
N PHE A 72 -16.01 9.32 -14.89
CA PHE A 72 -17.22 9.68 -15.66
C PHE A 72 -18.51 9.21 -15.00
N ARG A 73 -18.50 8.04 -14.34
CA ARG A 73 -19.66 7.55 -13.57
C ARG A 73 -19.92 8.39 -12.32
N ALA A 74 -18.87 8.86 -11.66
CA ALA A 74 -18.95 9.65 -10.43
C ALA A 74 -19.66 11.00 -10.65
N GLN A 75 -19.52 11.60 -11.82
CA GLN A 75 -20.20 12.87 -12.13
C GLN A 75 -21.74 12.79 -12.12
N LYS A 76 -22.30 11.57 -12.20
CA LYS A 76 -23.76 11.34 -12.14
C LYS A 76 -24.33 11.23 -10.73
N HIS A 77 -23.50 11.09 -9.69
CA HIS A 77 -23.95 10.89 -8.31
C HIS A 77 -23.25 11.86 -7.37
N SER A 78 -24.01 12.74 -6.73
CA SER A 78 -23.51 13.79 -5.81
C SER A 78 -22.79 13.26 -4.56
N HIS A 79 -22.95 11.98 -4.26
CA HIS A 79 -22.41 11.33 -3.05
C HIS A 79 -21.24 10.36 -3.33
N TYR A 80 -20.73 10.39 -4.53
CA TYR A 80 -19.56 9.58 -4.90
C TYR A 80 -18.27 10.32 -4.52
N ILE A 81 -17.38 9.63 -3.80
CA ILE A 81 -16.11 10.19 -3.27
C ILE A 81 -14.93 9.37 -3.79
N ARG A 82 -14.03 10.02 -4.49
CA ARG A 82 -12.77 9.47 -4.96
C ARG A 82 -11.70 9.68 -3.90
N LEU A 83 -11.32 8.59 -3.24
CA LEU A 83 -10.30 8.59 -2.21
C LEU A 83 -9.01 7.96 -2.76
N TYR A 84 -7.95 8.74 -2.81
CA TYR A 84 -6.62 8.28 -3.19
C TYR A 84 -5.75 8.14 -1.97
N ARG A 85 -4.99 7.06 -1.87
CA ARG A 85 -4.11 6.84 -0.72
C ARG A 85 -2.81 6.17 -1.09
N ILE A 86 -1.77 6.42 -0.31
CA ILE A 86 -0.53 5.66 -0.36
C ILE A 86 -0.65 4.31 0.36
N GLY A 87 0.27 3.40 0.09
CA GLY A 87 0.39 2.15 0.82
C GLY A 87 0.85 2.34 2.27
N GLY A 88 0.65 1.28 3.07
CA GLY A 88 0.97 1.32 4.49
C GLY A 88 -0.10 2.01 5.36
N VAL A 89 -1.21 2.44 4.77
CA VAL A 89 -2.37 3.00 5.47
C VAL A 89 -3.52 2.00 5.41
N SER A 90 -4.05 1.57 6.57
CA SER A 90 -5.18 0.62 6.62
C SER A 90 -6.49 1.30 6.29
N LEU A 91 -6.89 1.20 5.04
CA LEU A 91 -8.16 1.77 4.59
C LEU A 91 -9.38 1.17 5.31
N PRO A 92 -9.54 -0.15 5.48
CA PRO A 92 -10.72 -0.71 6.13
C PRO A 92 -10.99 -0.12 7.52
N ARG A 93 -9.95 0.16 8.29
CA ARG A 93 -10.07 0.77 9.62
C ARG A 93 -10.39 2.25 9.58
N LEU A 94 -9.77 2.99 8.67
CA LEU A 94 -10.07 4.41 8.49
C LEU A 94 -11.47 4.67 7.95
N THR A 95 -11.98 3.76 7.14
CA THR A 95 -13.31 3.90 6.51
C THR A 95 -14.40 3.11 7.22
N GLU A 96 -14.11 2.53 8.37
CA GLU A 96 -15.09 1.78 9.17
C GLU A 96 -16.30 2.66 9.48
N GLY A 97 -17.49 2.10 9.22
CA GLY A 97 -18.75 2.80 9.42
C GLY A 97 -19.13 3.83 8.35
N ILE A 98 -18.26 4.17 7.38
CA ILE A 98 -18.63 5.08 6.28
C ILE A 98 -19.72 4.45 5.41
N TYR A 99 -19.68 3.14 5.19
CA TYR A 99 -20.73 2.43 4.44
C TYR A 99 -22.11 2.46 5.10
N SER A 100 -22.19 2.74 6.42
CA SER A 100 -23.47 2.98 7.10
C SER A 100 -24.06 4.36 6.76
N LEU A 101 -23.24 5.28 6.26
CA LEU A 101 -23.69 6.52 5.67
C LEU A 101 -24.24 6.23 4.26
N ARG A 102 -25.45 5.70 4.18
CA ARG A 102 -26.07 5.14 2.94
C ARG A 102 -26.00 6.05 1.70
N GLU A 103 -25.74 7.32 1.91
CA GLU A 103 -25.67 8.36 0.88
C GLU A 103 -24.31 8.41 0.18
N TYR A 104 -23.23 7.83 0.78
CA TYR A 104 -21.87 7.94 0.29
C TYR A 104 -21.36 6.63 -0.30
N ARG A 105 -20.66 6.76 -1.42
CA ARG A 105 -19.91 5.66 -2.03
C ARG A 105 -18.46 6.08 -2.17
N LEU A 106 -17.57 5.30 -1.57
CA LEU A 106 -16.12 5.52 -1.67
C LEU A 106 -15.55 4.66 -2.80
N ASP A 107 -14.85 5.32 -3.69
CA ASP A 107 -13.93 4.67 -4.61
C ASP A 107 -12.50 4.92 -4.12
N CYS A 108 -11.82 3.84 -3.78
CA CYS A 108 -10.52 3.92 -3.11
C CYS A 108 -9.42 3.43 -4.03
N THR A 109 -8.55 4.34 -4.42
CA THR A 109 -7.41 4.07 -5.29
C THR A 109 -6.11 4.10 -4.52
N LEU A 110 -5.31 3.06 -4.67
CA LEU A 110 -3.95 2.99 -4.13
C LEU A 110 -2.97 3.58 -5.15
N VAL A 111 -2.11 4.49 -4.71
CA VAL A 111 -1.18 5.23 -5.57
C VAL A 111 0.24 5.25 -4.99
N ARG A 112 1.21 5.54 -5.83
CA ARG A 112 2.60 5.70 -5.41
C ARG A 112 2.83 7.10 -4.87
N ASN A 113 3.82 7.24 -4.00
CA ASN A 113 4.17 8.51 -3.36
C ASN A 113 4.42 9.63 -4.37
N HIS A 114 5.15 9.36 -5.44
CA HIS A 114 5.49 10.37 -6.46
C HIS A 114 4.30 10.85 -7.31
N GLU A 115 3.18 10.13 -7.32
CA GLU A 115 1.96 10.51 -8.06
C GLU A 115 1.13 11.55 -7.28
N ILE A 116 1.31 11.64 -5.96
CA ILE A 116 0.49 12.47 -5.07
C ILE A 116 0.41 13.94 -5.49
N PRO A 117 1.53 14.64 -5.79
CA PRO A 117 1.45 16.05 -6.18
C PRO A 117 0.58 16.28 -7.41
N SER A 118 0.67 15.40 -8.41
CA SER A 118 -0.13 15.51 -9.64
C SER A 118 -1.61 15.19 -9.41
N ILE A 119 -1.93 14.24 -8.54
CA ILE A 119 -3.30 13.87 -8.18
C ILE A 119 -4.00 15.04 -7.50
N ILE A 120 -3.35 15.70 -6.55
CA ILE A 120 -3.92 16.83 -5.84
C ILE A 120 -4.06 18.04 -6.77
N SER A 121 -3.03 18.35 -7.57
CA SER A 121 -3.05 19.52 -8.46
C SER A 121 -4.06 19.38 -9.59
N SER A 122 -4.29 18.18 -10.11
CA SER A 122 -5.29 17.93 -11.16
C SER A 122 -6.74 17.95 -10.65
N GLY A 123 -6.94 17.86 -9.32
CA GLY A 123 -8.28 17.77 -8.73
C GLY A 123 -9.03 16.47 -9.05
N ILE A 124 -8.31 15.43 -9.48
CA ILE A 124 -8.89 14.11 -9.76
C ILE A 124 -9.39 13.43 -8.49
N SER A 125 -8.78 13.71 -7.33
CA SER A 125 -9.20 13.20 -6.02
C SER A 125 -10.16 14.15 -5.33
N ASP A 126 -11.10 13.58 -4.59
CA ASP A 126 -11.91 14.34 -3.61
C ASP A 126 -11.22 14.35 -2.25
N ILE A 127 -10.62 13.21 -1.88
CA ILE A 127 -9.82 13.03 -0.66
C ILE A 127 -8.52 12.32 -1.04
N THR A 128 -7.40 12.84 -0.55
CA THR A 128 -6.09 12.17 -0.68
C THR A 128 -5.53 11.92 0.73
N ILE A 129 -5.13 10.68 1.02
CA ILE A 129 -4.46 10.30 2.27
C ILE A 129 -3.01 9.94 1.95
N CYS A 130 -2.08 10.74 2.44
CA CYS A 130 -0.67 10.56 2.13
C CYS A 130 0.25 11.08 3.24
N ASP A 131 1.53 10.85 3.04
CA ASP A 131 2.61 11.41 3.83
C ASP A 131 2.77 12.91 3.52
N ASP A 132 2.88 13.72 4.56
CA ASP A 132 2.99 15.17 4.47
C ASP A 132 4.19 15.65 3.65
N ARG A 133 5.24 14.86 3.58
CA ARG A 133 6.47 15.20 2.85
C ARG A 133 6.27 15.39 1.36
N TYR A 134 5.23 14.77 0.78
CA TYR A 134 4.91 14.90 -0.64
C TYR A 134 4.06 16.12 -0.98
N ILE A 135 3.61 16.88 0.04
CA ILE A 135 2.71 18.01 -0.14
C ILE A 135 3.38 19.30 0.28
N ASN A 136 3.56 20.20 -0.67
CA ASN A 136 3.94 21.57 -0.36
C ASN A 136 2.67 22.42 -0.16
N CYS A 137 2.18 22.50 1.07
CA CYS A 137 0.96 23.26 1.41
C CYS A 137 1.07 24.76 1.07
N SER A 138 2.28 25.32 0.97
CA SER A 138 2.44 26.75 0.61
C SER A 138 2.02 27.07 -0.82
N THR A 139 2.05 26.08 -1.71
CA THR A 139 1.66 26.22 -3.12
C THR A 139 0.18 25.88 -3.38
N LEU A 140 -0.52 25.27 -2.41
CA LEU A 140 -1.86 24.73 -2.56
C LEU A 140 -2.88 25.48 -1.69
N LYS A 141 -3.16 26.75 -2.05
CA LYS A 141 -4.01 27.67 -1.27
C LYS A 141 -5.43 27.16 -0.98
N ASP A 142 -5.98 26.34 -1.86
CA ASP A 142 -7.35 25.82 -1.76
C ASP A 142 -7.45 24.43 -1.12
N ILE A 143 -6.34 23.86 -0.67
CA ILE A 143 -6.31 22.55 -0.05
C ILE A 143 -6.33 22.71 1.47
N GLU A 144 -7.20 21.97 2.13
CA GLU A 144 -7.18 21.75 3.59
C GLU A 144 -6.49 20.44 3.94
N LYS A 145 -5.80 20.49 5.04
CA LYS A 145 -5.08 19.34 5.64
C LYS A 145 -5.75 18.97 6.95
N VAL A 146 -5.89 17.68 7.17
CA VAL A 146 -6.28 17.07 8.45
C VAL A 146 -5.24 16.02 8.80
N GLU A 147 -4.51 16.25 9.87
CA GLU A 147 -3.55 15.27 10.38
C GLU A 147 -4.28 14.07 10.97
N LEU A 148 -3.91 12.86 10.57
CA LEU A 148 -4.56 11.64 11.02
C LEU A 148 -3.74 10.92 12.10
N PHE A 149 -2.49 10.58 11.81
CA PHE A 149 -1.59 9.88 12.75
C PHE A 149 -0.14 9.90 12.30
N HIS A 150 0.76 9.58 13.24
CA HIS A 150 2.17 9.33 12.97
C HIS A 150 2.45 7.86 12.74
N GLN A 151 3.37 7.56 11.83
CA GLN A 151 3.90 6.22 11.60
C GLN A 151 5.40 6.21 11.86
N TYR A 152 5.86 5.16 12.54
CA TYR A 152 7.27 4.94 12.85
C TYR A 152 7.77 3.70 12.13
N LEU A 153 9.03 3.72 11.68
CA LEU A 153 9.71 2.52 11.24
C LEU A 153 10.09 1.70 12.46
N LEU A 154 9.70 0.44 12.49
CA LEU A 154 9.96 -0.47 13.58
C LEU A 154 10.75 -1.67 13.11
N LEU A 155 11.75 -2.06 13.88
CA LEU A 155 12.47 -3.32 13.76
C LEU A 155 11.78 -4.35 14.64
N SER A 156 11.35 -5.46 14.04
CA SER A 156 10.85 -6.63 14.76
C SER A 156 11.96 -7.67 14.87
N ILE A 157 12.32 -8.06 16.09
CA ILE A 157 13.35 -9.03 16.41
C ILE A 157 12.87 -10.03 17.46
N GLU A 158 13.55 -11.15 17.61
CA GLU A 158 13.27 -12.09 18.69
C GLU A 158 13.61 -11.47 20.05
N LYS A 159 12.85 -11.81 21.09
CA LYS A 159 13.11 -11.30 22.46
C LYS A 159 14.46 -11.78 23.03
N THR A 160 15.02 -12.84 22.46
CA THR A 160 16.34 -13.40 22.82
C THR A 160 17.50 -12.73 22.10
N ASP A 161 17.21 -11.86 21.11
CA ASP A 161 18.26 -11.16 20.36
C ASP A 161 19.03 -10.19 21.27
N PRO A 162 20.37 -10.07 21.09
CA PRO A 162 21.18 -9.12 21.86
C PRO A 162 20.70 -7.66 21.79
N LEU A 163 20.05 -7.25 20.70
CA LEU A 163 19.50 -5.90 20.54
C LEU A 163 18.15 -5.71 21.27
N ALA A 164 17.55 -6.78 21.77
CA ALA A 164 16.23 -6.71 22.39
C ALA A 164 16.18 -5.88 23.69
N HIS A 165 17.31 -5.50 24.26
CA HIS A 165 17.35 -4.58 25.41
C HIS A 165 17.16 -3.10 25.01
N LEU A 166 17.31 -2.77 23.72
CA LEU A 166 17.15 -1.42 23.21
C LEU A 166 15.67 -1.07 23.01
N ASN A 167 15.33 0.19 23.18
CA ASN A 167 14.03 0.76 22.83
C ASN A 167 14.07 1.50 21.49
N GLU A 168 15.24 2.04 21.14
CA GLU A 168 15.50 2.72 19.87
C GLU A 168 16.80 2.22 19.27
N ILE A 169 16.86 2.18 17.93
CA ILE A 169 18.07 1.79 17.19
C ILE A 169 18.26 2.73 15.99
N PRO A 170 19.43 3.36 15.84
CA PRO A 170 19.74 4.09 14.63
C PRO A 170 19.74 3.16 13.40
N ILE A 171 19.15 3.58 12.31
CA ILE A 171 19.09 2.76 11.07
C ILE A 171 20.48 2.38 10.56
N ALA A 172 21.49 3.21 10.80
CA ALA A 172 22.86 2.94 10.43
C ALA A 172 23.43 1.67 11.08
N MET A 173 22.91 1.25 12.25
CA MET A 173 23.30 0.00 12.90
C MET A 173 22.74 -1.24 12.17
N LEU A 174 21.75 -1.07 11.31
CA LEU A 174 21.18 -2.12 10.49
C LEU A 174 21.87 -2.25 9.13
N ASN A 175 22.84 -1.37 8.85
CA ASN A 175 23.57 -1.40 7.59
C ASN A 175 24.29 -2.74 7.41
N ASN A 176 24.24 -3.30 6.21
CA ASN A 176 24.76 -4.62 5.85
C ASN A 176 24.14 -5.82 6.61
N GLN A 177 23.00 -5.63 7.28
CA GLN A 177 22.26 -6.73 7.89
C GLN A 177 21.29 -7.35 6.89
N ALA A 178 21.05 -8.67 7.04
CA ALA A 178 19.98 -9.34 6.32
C ALA A 178 18.62 -8.94 6.89
N ILE A 179 17.82 -8.25 6.09
CA ILE A 179 16.54 -7.68 6.53
C ILE A 179 15.41 -8.21 5.68
N ALA A 180 14.37 -8.70 6.34
CA ALA A 180 13.10 -9.01 5.69
C ALA A 180 12.15 -7.79 5.76
N GLY A 181 11.46 -7.52 4.69
CA GLY A 181 10.45 -6.47 4.60
C GLY A 181 9.18 -6.95 3.90
N ARG A 182 8.11 -6.17 3.96
CA ARG A 182 6.88 -6.47 3.22
C ARG A 182 7.06 -6.09 1.76
N SER A 183 6.71 -7.01 0.85
CA SER A 183 6.52 -6.64 -0.55
C SER A 183 5.21 -5.88 -0.69
N ASN A 184 5.29 -4.56 -0.78
CA ASN A 184 4.16 -3.72 -1.12
C ASN A 184 4.63 -2.65 -2.10
N PRO A 185 4.34 -2.80 -3.40
CA PRO A 185 4.84 -1.90 -4.44
C PRO A 185 4.24 -0.48 -4.36
N TYR A 186 3.30 -0.23 -3.46
CA TYR A 186 2.53 1.03 -3.41
C TYR A 186 2.73 1.81 -2.10
N GLY A 187 3.87 1.71 -1.41
CA GLY A 187 4.03 2.58 -0.28
C GLY A 187 5.09 2.24 0.74
N PHE A 188 5.10 1.04 1.34
CA PHE A 188 6.11 0.72 2.35
C PHE A 188 7.50 0.59 1.71
N ASN A 189 7.58 -0.05 0.55
CA ASN A 189 8.86 -0.22 -0.16
C ASN A 189 9.38 1.13 -0.66
N ASP A 190 8.53 1.98 -1.23
CA ASP A 190 8.93 3.33 -1.66
C ASP A 190 9.46 4.12 -0.47
N TRP A 191 8.80 4.04 0.68
CA TRP A 191 9.25 4.68 1.91
C TRP A 191 10.57 4.11 2.42
N LEU A 192 10.74 2.79 2.41
CA LEU A 192 11.99 2.15 2.82
C LEU A 192 13.17 2.51 1.90
N GLU A 193 12.94 2.55 0.58
CA GLU A 193 13.97 2.99 -0.37
C GLU A 193 14.40 4.45 -0.12
N GLU A 194 13.45 5.36 0.15
CA GLU A 194 13.75 6.74 0.53
C GLU A 194 14.60 6.81 1.81
N ILE A 195 14.24 6.03 2.84
CA ILE A 195 14.99 5.95 4.08
C ILE A 195 16.41 5.45 3.80
N LYS A 196 16.58 4.40 2.99
CA LYS A 196 17.89 3.84 2.63
C LYS A 196 18.78 4.89 1.94
N VAL A 197 18.24 5.59 0.96
CA VAL A 197 18.96 6.65 0.23
C VAL A 197 19.39 7.76 1.18
N GLU A 198 18.48 8.28 1.98
CA GLU A 198 18.72 9.43 2.85
C GLU A 198 19.65 9.14 4.03
N ASN A 199 19.74 7.89 4.46
CA ASN A 199 20.64 7.47 5.53
C ASN A 199 21.87 6.72 5.02
N GLN A 200 22.07 6.61 3.70
CA GLN A 200 23.19 5.90 3.05
C GLN A 200 23.32 4.45 3.54
N CYS A 201 22.17 3.78 3.72
CA CYS A 201 22.12 2.40 4.19
C CYS A 201 21.89 1.42 3.03
N THR A 202 22.46 0.22 3.16
CA THR A 202 22.23 -0.90 2.24
C THR A 202 21.85 -2.15 3.02
N PHE A 203 20.91 -2.92 2.47
CA PHE A 203 20.49 -4.22 3.01
C PHE A 203 20.73 -5.25 1.91
N PRO A 204 21.92 -5.90 1.89
CA PRO A 204 22.34 -6.75 0.78
C PRO A 204 21.44 -7.97 0.57
N ASP A 205 20.91 -8.52 1.65
CA ASP A 205 20.03 -9.70 1.64
C ASP A 205 18.58 -9.30 1.96
N GLU A 206 18.09 -8.23 1.33
CA GLU A 206 16.69 -7.81 1.50
C GLU A 206 15.75 -8.83 0.85
N ILE A 207 15.01 -9.56 1.68
CA ILE A 207 13.92 -10.43 1.22
C ILE A 207 12.61 -9.68 1.36
N ARG A 208 11.89 -9.58 0.26
CA ARG A 208 10.54 -9.02 0.21
C ARG A 208 9.53 -10.15 0.26
N LEU A 209 8.80 -10.23 1.36
CA LEU A 209 7.77 -11.24 1.55
C LEU A 209 6.47 -10.74 0.90
N ASP A 210 6.10 -11.39 -0.21
CA ASP A 210 4.80 -11.17 -0.85
C ASP A 210 3.70 -11.73 0.04
N ASN A 211 2.66 -10.93 0.28
CA ASN A 211 1.44 -11.37 0.96
C ASN A 211 1.59 -11.89 2.40
N VAL A 212 2.50 -11.35 3.21
CA VAL A 212 2.42 -11.56 4.67
C VAL A 212 1.14 -10.86 5.15
N THR A 213 0.01 -11.48 4.84
CA THR A 213 -1.34 -10.96 5.10
C THR A 213 -1.73 -11.19 6.56
N TYR A 214 -1.06 -12.11 7.23
CA TYR A 214 -1.42 -12.55 8.58
C TYR A 214 -0.24 -12.42 9.53
N PHE A 215 -0.42 -11.62 10.57
CA PHE A 215 0.55 -11.48 11.67
C PHE A 215 0.90 -12.82 12.35
N ASN A 216 0.06 -13.84 12.22
CA ASN A 216 0.35 -15.18 12.71
C ASN A 216 1.55 -15.83 11.99
N GLU A 217 1.82 -15.46 10.74
CA GLU A 217 2.97 -15.94 9.99
C GLU A 217 4.29 -15.30 10.44
N TRP A 218 4.23 -14.15 11.11
CA TRP A 218 5.42 -13.47 11.65
C TRP A 218 6.16 -14.33 12.69
N ASN A 219 5.46 -15.21 13.39
CA ASN A 219 6.07 -16.17 14.30
C ASN A 219 6.87 -17.27 13.58
N GLN A 220 6.68 -17.42 12.27
CA GLN A 220 7.36 -18.40 11.41
C GLN A 220 8.46 -17.74 10.56
N ILE A 221 8.64 -16.42 10.66
CA ILE A 221 9.70 -15.73 9.91
C ILE A 221 11.05 -16.16 10.49
N ILE A 222 11.84 -16.82 9.66
CA ILE A 222 13.17 -17.35 9.99
C ILE A 222 14.21 -16.22 10.09
N TRP A 223 13.91 -15.05 9.51
CA TRP A 223 14.85 -13.92 9.47
C TRP A 223 14.95 -13.22 10.82
N PRO A 224 16.18 -12.93 11.30
CA PRO A 224 16.38 -12.29 12.58
C PRO A 224 15.77 -10.88 12.63
N TYR A 225 15.85 -10.14 11.54
CA TYR A 225 15.38 -8.74 11.46
C TYR A 225 14.27 -8.57 10.45
N PHE A 226 13.20 -7.92 10.88
CA PHE A 226 12.07 -7.60 10.02
C PHE A 226 11.66 -6.13 10.21
N LEU A 227 11.69 -5.33 9.12
CA LEU A 227 11.22 -3.95 9.15
C LEU A 227 9.73 -3.85 8.84
N SER A 228 9.03 -3.09 9.63
CA SER A 228 7.61 -2.85 9.50
C SER A 228 7.21 -1.45 9.94
N SER A 229 5.96 -1.09 9.81
CA SER A 229 5.40 0.12 10.40
C SER A 229 4.10 -0.21 11.13
N PHE A 230 3.91 0.37 12.31
CA PHE A 230 2.62 0.46 12.96
C PHE A 230 1.96 1.82 12.62
N GLY A 231 0.74 1.94 12.92
CA GLY A 231 -0.14 3.08 12.61
C GLY A 231 -1.47 2.54 12.12
N LEU A 232 -1.89 1.37 12.63
CA LEU A 232 -2.99 0.62 12.05
C LEU A 232 -3.86 -0.08 13.08
N GLY A 233 -3.63 0.17 14.40
CA GLY A 233 -4.37 -0.52 15.46
C GLY A 233 -4.26 -2.03 15.32
N ILE A 234 -3.09 -2.59 15.51
CA ILE A 234 -2.91 -4.05 15.47
C ILE A 234 -3.65 -4.64 16.67
N PRO A 235 -4.54 -5.62 16.47
CA PRO A 235 -5.19 -6.27 17.60
C PRO A 235 -4.19 -6.90 18.55
N ARG A 236 -4.40 -6.72 19.87
CA ARG A 236 -3.55 -7.26 20.95
C ARG A 236 -3.38 -8.78 20.91
N ASP A 237 -4.33 -9.49 20.29
CA ASP A 237 -4.38 -10.95 20.23
C ASP A 237 -3.42 -11.57 19.21
N TYR A 238 -2.67 -10.76 18.47
CA TYR A 238 -1.69 -11.30 17.55
C TYR A 238 -0.48 -11.86 18.29
N GLY A 239 -0.25 -13.16 18.14
CA GLY A 239 0.85 -13.90 18.77
C GLY A 239 2.26 -13.38 18.45
N CYS A 240 2.41 -12.42 17.51
CA CYS A 240 3.70 -11.82 17.18
C CYS A 240 4.33 -11.09 18.39
N PHE A 241 3.53 -10.52 19.28
CA PHE A 241 4.03 -9.83 20.47
C PHE A 241 4.55 -10.79 21.56
N GLN A 242 4.20 -12.08 21.49
CA GLN A 242 4.65 -13.05 22.51
C GLN A 242 6.13 -13.37 22.37
N LYS A 243 6.63 -13.56 21.14
CA LYS A 243 8.00 -14.01 20.86
C LYS A 243 8.91 -12.90 20.36
N ARG A 244 8.37 -11.82 19.83
CA ARG A 244 9.15 -10.75 19.22
C ARG A 244 9.04 -9.45 20.01
N LYS A 245 10.11 -8.65 19.97
CA LYS A 245 10.16 -7.27 20.42
C LYS A 245 10.17 -6.37 19.20
N PHE A 246 9.54 -5.20 19.36
CA PHE A 246 9.56 -4.13 18.37
C PHE A 246 10.38 -2.98 18.92
N ILE A 247 11.34 -2.51 18.14
CA ILE A 247 12.27 -1.44 18.48
C ILE A 247 12.06 -0.32 17.47
N ARG A 248 11.94 0.91 17.94
CA ARG A 248 11.85 2.07 17.05
C ARG A 248 13.16 2.26 16.31
N VAL A 249 13.08 2.36 14.97
CA VAL A 249 14.24 2.71 14.14
C VAL A 249 14.29 4.22 13.99
N THR A 250 15.44 4.80 14.31
CA THR A 250 15.67 6.25 14.22
C THR A 250 16.59 6.60 13.06
N GLY A 251 16.36 7.74 12.45
CA GLY A 251 17.10 8.24 11.30
C GLY A 251 16.24 9.15 10.44
N LYS A 252 16.81 9.69 9.38
CA LYS A 252 16.08 10.57 8.48
C LYS A 252 14.96 9.81 7.78
N TYR A 253 13.75 10.33 7.85
CA TYR A 253 12.53 9.74 7.29
C TYR A 253 12.08 8.40 7.92
N CYS A 254 12.66 7.98 9.04
CA CYS A 254 12.20 6.77 9.75
C CYS A 254 10.84 6.96 10.44
N ASP A 255 10.36 8.18 10.52
CA ASP A 255 9.02 8.55 10.94
C ASP A 255 8.35 9.43 9.88
N ARG A 256 7.02 9.40 9.84
CA ARG A 256 6.22 10.18 8.91
C ARG A 256 4.86 10.52 9.49
N THR A 257 4.32 11.67 9.08
CA THR A 257 2.95 12.09 9.39
C THR A 257 2.04 11.76 8.22
N ILE A 258 0.98 11.04 8.50
CA ILE A 258 -0.07 10.72 7.53
C ILE A 258 -1.22 11.69 7.73
N SER A 259 -1.57 12.40 6.67
CA SER A 259 -2.65 13.37 6.66
C SER A 259 -3.63 13.13 5.52
N LEU A 260 -4.83 13.65 5.72
CA LEU A 260 -5.90 13.72 4.73
C LEU A 260 -5.91 15.11 4.11
N TYR A 261 -5.99 15.18 2.80
CA TYR A 261 -6.03 16.41 2.03
C TYR A 261 -7.28 16.45 1.17
N TYR A 262 -7.93 17.61 1.11
CA TYR A 262 -9.09 17.84 0.27
C TYR A 262 -9.23 19.32 -0.13
N ASN A 263 -9.95 19.59 -1.22
CA ASN A 263 -10.21 20.95 -1.65
C ASN A 263 -11.27 21.61 -0.76
N LYS A 264 -11.02 22.83 -0.25
CA LYS A 264 -11.90 23.62 0.64
C LYS A 264 -13.31 23.76 0.13
N ARG A 265 -13.48 23.92 -1.19
CA ARG A 265 -14.80 24.04 -1.81
C ARG A 265 -15.67 22.79 -1.64
N ASN A 266 -15.08 21.65 -1.39
CA ASN A 266 -15.77 20.39 -1.17
C ASN A 266 -16.08 20.10 0.33
N LYS A 267 -15.72 21.01 1.24
CA LYS A 267 -15.84 20.83 2.69
C LYS A 267 -17.24 20.40 3.12
N GLN A 268 -18.28 21.07 2.61
CA GLN A 268 -19.67 20.74 2.97
C GLN A 268 -20.06 19.34 2.50
N ARG A 269 -19.72 18.97 1.28
CA ARG A 269 -20.04 17.67 0.70
C ARG A 269 -19.27 16.53 1.38
N LEU A 270 -18.00 16.75 1.72
CA LEU A 270 -17.11 15.73 2.27
C LEU A 270 -17.15 15.65 3.80
N GLY A 271 -17.70 16.66 4.47
CA GLY A 271 -17.66 16.83 5.93
C GLY A 271 -18.02 15.55 6.71
N PRO A 272 -19.15 14.89 6.45
CA PRO A 272 -19.53 13.67 7.19
C PRO A 272 -18.50 12.53 7.04
N VAL A 273 -17.91 12.38 5.85
CA VAL A 273 -16.90 11.35 5.58
C VAL A 273 -15.56 11.70 6.23
N ILE A 274 -15.13 12.97 6.13
CA ILE A 274 -13.91 13.44 6.76
C ILE A 274 -14.00 13.27 8.28
N SER A 275 -15.09 13.72 8.91
CA SER A 275 -15.29 13.57 10.35
C SER A 275 -15.23 12.11 10.80
N LYS A 276 -15.78 11.19 9.98
CA LYS A 276 -15.72 9.75 10.31
C LYS A 276 -14.31 9.18 10.17
N ILE A 277 -13.55 9.62 9.17
CA ILE A 277 -12.13 9.24 9.02
C ILE A 277 -11.30 9.78 10.19
N GLU A 278 -11.53 11.03 10.63
CA GLU A 278 -10.85 11.63 11.80
C GLU A 278 -11.16 10.87 13.09
N GLU A 279 -12.43 10.56 13.34
CA GLU A 279 -12.86 9.73 14.49
C GLU A 279 -12.15 8.39 14.50
N ASN A 280 -12.13 7.71 13.36
CA ASN A 280 -11.48 6.40 13.23
C ASN A 280 -9.96 6.52 13.40
N ALA A 281 -9.32 7.54 12.82
CA ALA A 281 -7.90 7.79 12.96
C ALA A 281 -7.51 8.05 14.42
N LYS A 282 -8.30 8.83 15.15
CA LYS A 282 -8.10 9.07 16.59
C LYS A 282 -8.18 7.77 17.39
N ARG A 283 -9.20 6.94 17.12
CA ARG A 283 -9.37 5.64 17.78
C ARG A 283 -8.17 4.71 17.51
N ILE A 284 -7.69 4.68 16.25
CA ILE A 284 -6.50 3.92 15.86
C ILE A 284 -5.27 4.42 16.63
N GLY A 285 -5.05 5.72 16.66
CA GLY A 285 -3.93 6.34 17.37
C GLY A 285 -3.97 6.11 18.89
N ASP A 286 -5.16 6.01 19.51
CA ASP A 286 -5.30 5.67 20.92
C ASP A 286 -4.89 4.21 21.17
N ILE A 287 -5.34 3.27 20.33
CA ILE A 287 -4.95 1.85 20.40
C ILE A 287 -3.44 1.69 20.20
N ASP A 288 -2.87 2.36 19.22
CA ASP A 288 -1.42 2.28 18.96
C ASP A 288 -0.62 2.82 20.14
N ARG A 289 -1.02 3.94 20.76
CA ARG A 289 -0.37 4.51 21.96
C ARG A 289 -0.40 3.54 23.13
N GLU A 290 -1.51 2.82 23.34
CA GLU A 290 -1.60 1.81 24.39
C GLU A 290 -0.64 0.64 24.11
N ILE A 291 -0.59 0.16 22.87
CA ILE A 291 0.33 -0.90 22.45
C ILE A 291 1.78 -0.45 22.62
N TYR A 292 2.12 0.76 22.20
CA TYR A 292 3.48 1.28 22.35
C TYR A 292 3.92 1.34 23.82
N LYS A 293 3.03 1.77 24.72
CA LYS A 293 3.30 1.80 26.16
C LYS A 293 3.43 0.39 26.75
N GLU A 294 2.51 -0.52 26.42
CA GLU A 294 2.49 -1.88 26.94
C GLU A 294 3.75 -2.66 26.55
N TYR A 295 4.20 -2.49 25.31
CA TYR A 295 5.37 -3.20 24.78
C TYR A 295 6.67 -2.37 24.80
N GLN A 296 6.65 -1.19 25.45
CA GLN A 296 7.82 -0.30 25.60
C GLN A 296 8.47 0.05 24.25
N ILE A 297 7.66 0.33 23.23
CA ILE A 297 8.11 0.67 21.88
C ILE A 297 8.43 2.17 21.77
N LEU A 298 7.71 3.01 22.52
CA LEU A 298 7.87 4.47 22.59
C LEU A 298 7.84 4.95 24.03
#